data_fa8339fc536787573c5de671ef6f65c7
#
_entry.id   fa8339fc536787573c5de671ef6f65c7
#
_cell.length_a   1.000
_cell.length_b   1.000
_cell.length_c   1.000
_cell.angle_alpha   90.00
_cell.angle_beta   90.00
_cell.angle_gamma   90.00
#
_symmetry.space_group_name_H-M   'P 1'
#
loop_
_entity.id
_entity.type
_entity.pdbx_description
1 polymer ?
#
loop_
_entity_poly.entity_id
_entity_poly.type
_entity_poly.pdbx_seq_one_letter_code
_entity_poly.pdbx_strand_id
1 'polypeptide(L)'
;DSMRNMRIEKLAGFLASQAAANAPVYKICDAALWREAEAAGQFTGAEIDIKDGYIHFSTATQAQETARKHFKGREGLVFVAIDTSKLNMVWEPSRGGDLFPHLYDALPVESAISVTPMHPDADGTPVPEGGFPSS
;
A
#
# COMPACT_ATOMS: atom_id res chain seq x y z
N ASP A 1 14.60 -4.48 28.79
CA ASP A 1 13.45 -4.45 27.92
C ASP A 1 12.95 -3.02 27.69
N SER A 2 12.97 -2.58 26.45
CA SER A 2 12.60 -1.22 26.10
C SER A 2 11.15 -0.88 26.48
N MET A 3 10.27 -1.84 26.47
CA MET A 3 8.87 -1.59 26.82
C MET A 3 8.70 -1.26 28.29
N ARG A 4 9.50 -1.85 29.15
CA ARG A 4 9.41 -1.55 30.58
C ARG A 4 9.85 -0.14 30.92
N ASN A 5 10.68 0.44 30.06
CA ASN A 5 11.20 1.79 30.28
C ASN A 5 10.35 2.87 29.62
N MET A 6 9.29 2.48 28.93
CA MET A 6 8.41 3.43 28.31
C MET A 6 7.60 4.20 29.32
N ARG A 7 7.51 5.50 29.11
CA ARG A 7 6.61 6.35 29.87
C ARG A 7 5.21 6.26 29.24
N ILE A 8 4.23 6.77 29.98
CA ILE A 8 2.84 6.70 29.52
C ILE A 8 2.66 7.31 28.11
N GLU A 9 3.25 8.47 27.87
CA GLU A 9 3.14 9.13 26.56
C GLU A 9 3.81 8.30 25.47
N LYS A 10 4.92 7.64 25.77
CA LYS A 10 5.58 6.76 24.80
C LYS A 10 4.77 5.50 24.57
N LEU A 11 4.13 4.99 25.62
CA LEU A 11 3.26 3.83 25.47
C LEU A 11 2.06 4.15 24.59
N ALA A 12 1.47 5.33 24.77
CA ALA A 12 0.36 5.76 23.90
C ALA A 12 0.81 5.86 22.45
N GLY A 13 2.01 6.39 22.21
CA GLY A 13 2.57 6.44 20.87
C GLY A 13 2.83 5.07 20.28
N PHE A 14 3.31 4.14 21.10
CA PHE A 14 3.53 2.76 20.67
C PHE A 14 2.21 2.10 20.28
N LEU A 15 1.16 2.27 21.07
CA LEU A 15 -0.15 1.70 20.76
C LEU A 15 -0.73 2.29 19.47
N ALA A 16 -0.58 3.59 19.26
CA ALA A 16 -1.01 4.24 18.04
C ALA A 16 -0.24 3.69 16.84
N SER A 17 1.07 3.48 16.99
CA SER A 17 1.89 2.89 15.92
C SER A 17 1.47 1.47 15.61
N GLN A 18 1.13 0.68 16.62
CA GLN A 18 0.64 -0.69 16.41
C GLN A 18 -0.67 -0.69 15.64
N ALA A 19 -1.59 0.20 15.99
CA ALA A 19 -2.86 0.30 15.28
C ALA A 19 -2.64 0.69 13.81
N ALA A 20 -1.76 1.65 13.56
CA ALA A 20 -1.43 2.07 12.20
C ALA A 20 -0.72 0.96 11.43
N ALA A 21 0.20 0.23 12.10
CA ALA A 21 0.96 -0.86 11.47
C ALA A 21 0.07 -2.04 11.09
N ASN A 22 -1.08 -2.22 11.79
CA ASN A 22 -2.00 -3.30 11.50
C ASN A 22 -3.12 -2.90 10.52
N ALA A 23 -3.19 -1.62 10.16
CA ALA A 23 -4.14 -1.17 9.17
C ALA A 23 -3.73 -1.70 7.79
N PRO A 24 -4.70 -1.97 6.89
CA PRO A 24 -4.34 -2.39 5.54
C PRO A 24 -3.58 -1.28 4.80
N VAL A 25 -2.75 -1.71 3.88
CA VAL A 25 -2.09 -0.81 2.93
C VAL A 25 -2.56 -1.18 1.52
N TYR A 26 -2.28 -0.34 0.55
CA TYR A 26 -2.89 -0.47 -0.77
C TYR A 26 -1.83 -0.37 -1.86
N LYS A 27 -2.00 -1.20 -2.89
CA LYS A 27 -1.15 -1.18 -4.08
C LYS A 27 -2.00 -0.89 -5.30
N ILE A 28 -1.53 0.03 -6.14
CA ILE A 28 -2.12 0.29 -7.44
C ILE A 28 -1.16 -0.29 -8.48
N CYS A 29 -1.65 -1.16 -9.34
CA CYS A 29 -0.81 -1.74 -10.38
C CYS A 29 -1.67 -2.23 -11.54
N ASP A 30 -1.00 -2.57 -12.65
CA ASP A 30 -1.70 -3.11 -13.82
C ASP A 30 -2.41 -4.41 -13.46
N ALA A 31 -3.64 -4.56 -13.93
CA ALA A 31 -4.42 -5.77 -13.70
C ALA A 31 -3.69 -7.01 -14.26
N ALA A 32 -3.05 -6.86 -15.41
CA ALA A 32 -2.30 -7.98 -16.00
C ALA A 32 -1.14 -8.41 -15.10
N LEU A 33 -0.44 -7.44 -14.52
CA LEU A 33 0.68 -7.71 -13.63
C LEU A 33 0.21 -8.44 -12.36
N TRP A 34 -0.93 -8.03 -11.83
CA TRP A 34 -1.50 -8.70 -10.66
C TRP A 34 -1.93 -10.14 -10.98
N ARG A 35 -2.52 -10.35 -12.15
CA ARG A 35 -2.90 -11.71 -12.58
C ARG A 35 -1.67 -12.61 -12.70
N GLU A 36 -0.55 -12.09 -13.21
CA GLU A 36 0.71 -12.84 -13.25
C GLU A 36 1.18 -13.20 -11.84
N ALA A 37 1.04 -12.27 -10.91
CA ALA A 37 1.41 -12.51 -9.52
C ALA A 37 0.55 -13.61 -8.91
N GLU A 38 -0.75 -13.61 -9.19
CA GLU A 38 -1.66 -14.65 -8.70
C GLU A 38 -1.25 -16.02 -9.20
N ALA A 39 -0.86 -16.11 -10.46
CA ALA A 39 -0.40 -17.38 -11.03
C ALA A 39 0.92 -17.85 -10.42
N ALA A 40 1.79 -16.91 -10.06
CA ALA A 40 3.09 -17.23 -9.46
C ALA A 40 3.02 -17.44 -7.94
N GLY A 41 1.96 -16.97 -7.30
CA GLY A 41 1.80 -17.03 -5.83
C GLY A 41 2.39 -15.85 -5.10
N GLN A 42 3.13 -14.99 -5.78
CA GLN A 42 3.71 -13.80 -5.17
C GLN A 42 3.87 -12.67 -6.18
N PHE A 43 3.81 -11.45 -5.68
CA PHE A 43 4.02 -10.24 -6.46
C PHE A 43 5.41 -9.71 -6.15
N THR A 44 6.25 -9.59 -7.16
CA THR A 44 7.65 -9.17 -6.99
C THR A 44 7.88 -7.70 -7.32
N GLY A 45 6.84 -7.00 -7.73
CA GLY A 45 6.92 -5.56 -7.95
C GLY A 45 6.58 -5.16 -9.38
N ALA A 46 6.12 -3.91 -9.50
CA ALA A 46 6.00 -3.24 -10.79
C ALA A 46 7.36 -2.70 -11.20
N GLU A 47 7.45 -2.12 -12.38
CA GLU A 47 8.72 -1.59 -12.88
C GLU A 47 9.38 -0.62 -11.90
N ILE A 48 8.60 0.31 -11.35
CA ILE A 48 9.14 1.30 -10.41
C ILE A 48 9.62 0.65 -9.11
N ASP A 49 8.94 -0.41 -8.67
CA ASP A 49 9.31 -1.14 -7.46
C ASP A 49 10.67 -1.82 -7.65
N ILE A 50 10.83 -2.47 -8.79
CA ILE A 50 12.08 -3.18 -9.11
C ILE A 50 13.23 -2.18 -9.22
N LYS A 51 12.97 -1.03 -9.84
CA LYS A 51 13.96 0.02 -9.99
C LYS A 51 14.41 0.57 -8.63
N ASP A 52 13.47 0.77 -7.72
CA ASP A 52 13.76 1.35 -6.41
C ASP A 52 14.22 0.31 -5.38
N GLY A 53 13.99 -0.96 -5.64
CA GLY A 53 14.45 -2.04 -4.76
C GLY A 53 13.47 -2.42 -3.66
N TYR A 54 12.23 -1.94 -3.72
CA TYR A 54 11.17 -2.28 -2.75
C TYR A 54 9.80 -2.02 -3.36
N ILE A 55 8.79 -2.71 -2.84
CA ILE A 55 7.42 -2.52 -3.32
C ILE A 55 6.80 -1.32 -2.61
N HIS A 56 6.22 -0.41 -3.37
CA HIS A 56 5.59 0.81 -2.86
C HIS A 56 4.13 0.56 -2.57
N PHE A 57 3.67 1.04 -1.41
CA PHE A 57 2.25 0.99 -1.04
C PHE A 57 1.80 2.36 -0.55
N SER A 58 0.51 2.50 -0.35
CA SER A 58 -0.11 3.71 0.21
C SER A 58 -1.01 3.32 1.35
N THR A 59 -1.15 4.20 2.33
CA THR A 59 -2.21 4.06 3.33
C THR A 59 -3.55 4.42 2.70
N ALA A 60 -4.64 4.17 3.42
CA ALA A 60 -5.98 4.55 2.94
C ALA A 60 -6.05 6.04 2.59
N THR A 61 -5.49 6.90 3.45
CA THR A 61 -5.55 8.34 3.22
C THR A 61 -4.58 8.84 2.15
N GLN A 62 -3.55 8.06 1.83
CA GLN A 62 -2.56 8.44 0.81
C GLN A 62 -2.96 7.97 -0.59
N ALA A 63 -3.83 6.97 -0.69
CA ALA A 63 -4.07 6.26 -1.95
C ALA A 63 -4.61 7.16 -3.06
N GLN A 64 -5.53 8.06 -2.74
CA GLN A 64 -6.12 8.96 -3.73
C GLN A 64 -5.06 9.88 -4.35
N GLU A 65 -4.20 10.45 -3.50
CA GLU A 65 -3.12 11.33 -3.97
C GLU A 65 -2.11 10.56 -4.81
N THR A 66 -1.79 9.33 -4.42
CA THR A 66 -0.91 8.45 -5.19
C THR A 66 -1.49 8.20 -6.58
N ALA A 67 -2.79 7.88 -6.65
CA ALA A 67 -3.47 7.65 -7.94
C ALA A 67 -3.40 8.91 -8.80
N ARG A 68 -3.67 10.06 -8.22
CA ARG A 68 -3.68 11.34 -8.95
C ARG A 68 -2.28 11.69 -9.48
N LYS A 69 -1.26 11.52 -8.64
CA LYS A 69 0.10 11.96 -9.01
C LYS A 69 0.80 11.01 -9.95
N HIS A 70 0.61 9.71 -9.77
CA HIS A 70 1.44 8.73 -10.47
C HIS A 70 0.70 7.89 -11.51
N PHE A 71 -0.62 7.89 -11.49
CA PHE A 71 -1.41 7.00 -12.35
C PHE A 71 -2.44 7.72 -13.21
N LYS A 72 -2.52 9.04 -13.12
CA LYS A 72 -3.48 9.81 -13.91
C LYS A 72 -3.32 9.49 -15.40
N GLY A 73 -4.44 9.21 -16.06
CA GLY A 73 -4.46 8.88 -17.48
C GLY A 73 -4.19 7.41 -17.78
N ARG A 74 -3.88 6.61 -16.79
CA ARG A 74 -3.64 5.18 -17.01
C ARG A 74 -4.92 4.39 -16.77
N GLU A 75 -5.08 3.31 -17.56
CA GLU A 75 -6.23 2.43 -17.47
C GLU A 75 -5.78 1.00 -17.24
N GLY A 76 -6.72 0.11 -16.97
CA GLY A 76 -6.42 -1.30 -16.75
C GLY A 76 -5.73 -1.57 -15.43
N LEU A 77 -6.00 -0.74 -14.42
CA LEU A 77 -5.39 -0.84 -13.11
C LEU A 77 -6.29 -1.55 -12.12
N VAL A 78 -5.68 -2.15 -11.10
CA VAL A 78 -6.40 -2.68 -9.94
C VAL A 78 -5.88 -2.01 -8.68
N PHE A 79 -6.77 -1.95 -7.70
CA PHE A 79 -6.53 -1.41 -6.37
C PHE A 79 -6.56 -2.59 -5.42
N VAL A 80 -5.42 -2.92 -4.82
CA VAL A 80 -5.27 -4.13 -4.03
C VAL A 80 -5.10 -3.76 -2.56
N ALA A 81 -6.01 -4.22 -1.73
CA ALA A 81 -5.91 -4.03 -0.28
C ALA A 81 -5.09 -5.18 0.30
N ILE A 82 -4.11 -4.85 1.13
CA ILE A 82 -3.13 -5.80 1.64
C ILE A 82 -3.21 -5.87 3.16
N ASP A 83 -3.31 -7.09 3.67
CA ASP A 83 -3.21 -7.36 5.11
C ASP A 83 -1.72 -7.37 5.48
N THR A 84 -1.33 -6.49 6.38
CA THR A 84 0.07 -6.32 6.76
C THR A 84 0.50 -7.18 7.95
N SER A 85 -0.42 -7.95 8.52
CA SER A 85 -0.15 -8.66 9.78
C SER A 85 1.01 -9.65 9.71
N LYS A 86 1.31 -10.18 8.53
CA LYS A 86 2.39 -11.16 8.35
C LYS A 86 3.54 -10.60 7.51
N LEU A 87 3.58 -9.28 7.32
CA LEU A 87 4.58 -8.64 6.47
C LEU A 87 5.46 -7.71 7.29
N ASN A 88 6.70 -7.57 6.85
CA ASN A 88 7.66 -6.66 7.48
C ASN A 88 7.64 -5.32 6.74
N MET A 89 6.58 -4.55 6.94
CA MET A 89 6.49 -3.22 6.34
C MET A 89 7.50 -2.27 6.95
N VAL A 90 8.18 -1.53 6.10
CA VAL A 90 9.12 -0.48 6.51
C VAL A 90 8.50 0.86 6.15
N TRP A 91 8.33 1.71 7.15
CA TRP A 91 7.71 3.03 6.95
C TRP A 91 8.80 4.06 6.75
N GLU A 92 8.84 4.63 5.56
CA GLU A 92 9.94 5.51 5.15
C GLU A 92 9.40 6.84 4.61
N PRO A 93 10.12 7.95 4.86
CA PRO A 93 9.70 9.25 4.34
C PRO A 93 9.72 9.27 2.82
N SER A 94 8.68 9.86 2.26
CA SER A 94 8.58 10.10 0.82
C SER A 94 7.81 11.41 0.66
N ARG A 95 7.48 11.79 -0.51
CA ARG A 95 6.73 13.00 -0.84
C ARG A 95 6.35 13.89 0.37
N GLY A 96 7.01 15.03 0.53
CA GLY A 96 6.69 15.97 1.59
C GLY A 96 7.03 15.51 3.00
N GLY A 97 7.75 14.40 3.14
CA GLY A 97 8.15 13.88 4.44
C GLY A 97 7.18 12.91 5.08
N ASP A 98 6.03 12.66 4.45
CA ASP A 98 5.08 11.66 4.96
C ASP A 98 5.68 10.26 4.88
N LEU A 99 5.34 9.41 5.84
CA LEU A 99 5.78 8.03 5.84
C LEU A 99 4.89 7.19 4.94
N PHE A 100 5.53 6.44 4.04
CA PHE A 100 4.86 5.50 3.16
C PHE A 100 5.32 4.08 3.47
N PRO A 101 4.43 3.10 3.39
CA PRO A 101 4.83 1.70 3.65
C PRO A 101 5.54 1.10 2.45
N HIS A 102 6.69 0.51 2.71
CA HIS A 102 7.51 -0.17 1.69
C HIS A 102 7.77 -1.59 2.13
N LEU A 103 7.81 -2.51 1.16
CA LEU A 103 8.11 -3.92 1.43
C LEU A 103 9.35 -4.31 0.64
N TYR A 104 10.39 -4.79 1.33
CA TYR A 104 11.65 -5.18 0.71
C TYR A 104 11.70 -6.67 0.36
N ASP A 105 10.57 -7.36 0.51
CA ASP A 105 10.42 -8.77 0.17
C ASP A 105 9.36 -8.93 -0.93
N ALA A 106 9.28 -10.11 -1.52
CA ALA A 106 8.15 -10.45 -2.38
C ALA A 106 6.87 -10.45 -1.56
N LEU A 107 5.78 -10.01 -2.17
CA LEU A 107 4.47 -9.94 -1.52
C LEU A 107 3.70 -11.24 -1.82
N PRO A 108 3.38 -12.05 -0.79
CA PRO A 108 2.52 -13.21 -1.03
C PRO A 108 1.13 -12.74 -1.47
N VAL A 109 0.61 -13.29 -2.56
CA VAL A 109 -0.72 -12.86 -3.05
C VAL A 109 -1.83 -13.20 -2.07
N GLU A 110 -1.61 -14.18 -1.19
CA GLU A 110 -2.57 -14.51 -0.15
C GLU A 110 -2.74 -13.38 0.87
N SER A 111 -1.83 -12.41 0.90
CA SER A 111 -1.97 -11.23 1.76
C SER A 111 -2.99 -10.24 1.22
N ALA A 112 -3.46 -10.41 -0.01
CA ALA A 112 -4.46 -9.51 -0.59
C ALA A 112 -5.83 -9.79 0.05
N ILE A 113 -6.43 -8.73 0.58
CA ILE A 113 -7.78 -8.78 1.16
C ILE A 113 -8.81 -8.66 0.04
N SER A 114 -8.53 -7.79 -0.93
CA SER A 114 -9.41 -7.53 -2.06
C SER A 114 -8.62 -7.00 -3.23
N VAL A 115 -9.15 -7.24 -4.42
CA VAL A 115 -8.59 -6.73 -5.68
C VAL A 115 -9.75 -6.06 -6.42
N THR A 116 -9.68 -4.75 -6.58
CA THR A 116 -10.79 -3.97 -7.11
C THR A 116 -10.39 -3.29 -8.41
N PRO A 117 -11.16 -3.42 -9.48
CA PRO A 117 -10.88 -2.68 -10.71
C PRO A 117 -10.95 -1.18 -10.48
N MET A 118 -10.13 -0.43 -11.21
CA MET A 118 -10.14 1.02 -11.15
C MET A 118 -10.61 1.59 -12.48
N HIS A 119 -11.30 2.73 -12.42
CA HIS A 119 -11.79 3.42 -13.60
C HIS A 119 -11.48 4.91 -13.48
N PRO A 120 -11.20 5.59 -14.59
CA PRO A 120 -10.88 7.02 -14.53
C PRO A 120 -12.11 7.84 -14.13
N ASP A 121 -11.87 8.85 -13.29
CA ASP A 121 -12.89 9.84 -12.99
C ASP A 121 -12.86 10.96 -14.03
N ALA A 122 -13.55 12.07 -13.76
CA ALA A 122 -13.69 13.17 -14.73
C ALA A 122 -12.35 13.79 -15.14
N ASP A 123 -11.34 13.76 -14.27
CA ASP A 123 -10.02 14.33 -14.58
C ASP A 123 -8.98 13.29 -14.99
N GLY A 124 -9.40 12.04 -15.16
CA GLY A 124 -8.52 10.97 -15.58
C GLY A 124 -7.79 10.25 -14.44
N THR A 125 -8.08 10.59 -13.19
CA THR A 125 -7.50 9.90 -12.04
C THR A 125 -8.20 8.54 -11.89
N PRO A 126 -7.46 7.43 -11.80
CA PRO A 126 -8.08 6.14 -11.56
C PRO A 126 -8.66 6.07 -10.15
N VAL A 127 -9.88 5.54 -10.06
CA VAL A 127 -10.63 5.42 -8.81
C VAL A 127 -11.14 3.99 -8.71
N PRO A 128 -10.96 3.31 -7.57
CA PRO A 128 -11.47 1.96 -7.42
C PRO A 128 -12.99 1.95 -7.39
N GLU A 129 -13.60 0.88 -7.90
CA GLU A 129 -15.04 0.71 -7.81
C GLU A 129 -15.46 0.82 -6.34
N GLY A 130 -16.50 1.62 -6.09
CA GLY A 130 -16.92 1.89 -4.73
C GLY A 130 -16.17 3.02 -4.03
N GLY A 131 -15.16 3.60 -4.68
CA GLY A 131 -14.40 4.72 -4.15
C GLY A 131 -13.19 4.32 -3.32
N PHE A 132 -12.40 5.33 -2.93
CA PHE A 132 -11.25 5.09 -2.07
C PHE A 132 -11.71 4.85 -0.62
N PRO A 133 -10.95 4.05 0.14
CA PRO A 133 -11.27 3.85 1.55
C PRO A 133 -11.09 5.13 2.34
N SER A 134 -11.88 5.31 3.38
CA SER A 134 -11.85 6.55 4.15
C SER A 134 -10.85 6.54 5.31
N SER A 135 -10.20 5.44 5.56
CA SER A 135 -9.12 5.32 6.53
C SER A 135 -9.02 3.92 7.11
#